data_f4f5d5aa75accfa317ca0546c7806d38
#
_entry.id   f4f5d5aa75accfa317ca0546c7806d38
#
_cell.length_a   1.000
_cell.length_b   1.000
_cell.length_c   1.000
_cell.angle_alpha   90.00
_cell.angle_beta   90.00
_cell.angle_gamma   90.00
#
_symmetry.space_group_name_H-M   'P 1'
#
loop_
_entity.id
_entity.type
_entity.pdbx_description
1 polymer ?
#
loop_
_entity_poly.entity_id
_entity_poly.type
_entity_poly.pdbx_seq_one_letter_code
_entity_poly.pdbx_strand_id
1 'polypeptide(L)'
;NGSTRRTIAKSATLKGTPGTYYNHIPPTVTHYTPGRTSVSGRFSTSKTSTSETIYYYRTMYTMSYNANGGSGAPSSESKGSGWDYTISSVKPTKVGYTFQGWATYSWASTASYHGGDTYKLNQNTTFYAVWSRNSYTISYNANGGTGAPSSQTKYYGTTLTLSSTKPYRTGYTFKGWGLYASSTSPVYQPGDDYNYNISRTLYAVWEKDAPPAPTTYTVSYNANGGSGAPASQTKTKDIALTLSGTKPTRSGYTFLGWATSSSATSASYQPGGRYTANASVTLYAVWSCNHPSSKKVWDTGCD
;
A
#
# COMPACT_ATOMS: atom_id res chain seq x y z
N ASN A 1 3.87 62.29 0.49
CA ASN A 1 3.35 61.80 1.77
C ASN A 1 3.83 62.75 2.87
N GLY A 2 2.99 63.71 3.27
CA GLY A 2 3.29 64.69 4.28
C GLY A 2 3.43 64.03 5.65
N SER A 3 4.67 63.87 6.09
CA SER A 3 4.99 63.44 7.46
C SER A 3 4.61 64.59 8.41
N THR A 4 3.47 64.50 9.04
CA THR A 4 3.06 65.41 10.12
C THR A 4 3.98 65.19 11.33
N ARG A 5 4.90 66.14 11.55
CA ARG A 5 5.73 66.12 12.75
C ARG A 5 4.86 66.36 13.97
N ARG A 6 4.93 65.49 14.96
CA ARG A 6 4.20 65.57 16.21
C ARG A 6 5.16 65.57 17.39
N THR A 7 4.90 66.40 18.38
CA THR A 7 5.64 66.31 19.65
C THR A 7 5.25 65.04 20.40
N ILE A 8 6.21 64.15 20.67
CA ILE A 8 5.98 62.84 21.32
C ILE A 8 6.71 62.73 22.68
N ALA A 9 7.53 63.72 23.05
CA ALA A 9 8.19 63.82 24.34
C ALA A 9 8.15 65.24 24.86
N LYS A 10 8.20 65.40 26.20
CA LYS A 10 8.30 66.73 26.83
C LYS A 10 9.65 67.35 26.50
N SER A 11 9.66 68.66 26.27
CA SER A 11 10.90 69.44 26.17
C SER A 11 11.62 69.46 27.54
N ALA A 12 12.94 69.31 27.49
CA ALA A 12 13.82 69.47 28.66
C ALA A 12 14.50 70.84 28.58
N THR A 13 14.58 71.55 29.71
CA THR A 13 15.35 72.79 29.82
C THR A 13 16.58 72.52 30.65
N LEU A 14 17.74 72.73 30.05
CA LEU A 14 19.03 72.64 30.76
C LEU A 14 19.45 74.04 31.14
N LYS A 15 19.94 74.20 32.38
CA LYS A 15 20.49 75.48 32.90
C LYS A 15 22.00 75.27 33.24
N GLY A 16 22.81 76.23 32.90
CA GLY A 16 24.25 76.18 33.20
C GLY A 16 24.92 77.50 32.99
N THR A 17 26.16 77.65 33.46
CA THR A 17 26.98 78.82 33.31
C THR A 17 27.45 78.98 31.89
N PRO A 18 27.44 80.20 31.28
CA PRO A 18 27.95 80.44 29.94
C PRO A 18 29.37 79.91 29.75
N GLY A 19 29.59 79.17 28.63
CA GLY A 19 30.87 78.56 28.32
C GLY A 19 31.08 77.16 28.89
N THR A 20 30.26 76.70 29.86
CA THR A 20 30.36 75.33 30.38
C THR A 20 29.76 74.30 29.42
N TYR A 21 30.21 73.04 29.51
CA TYR A 21 29.70 71.96 28.69
C TYR A 21 28.38 71.39 29.27
N TYR A 22 27.52 70.95 28.36
CA TYR A 22 26.36 70.13 28.71
C TYR A 22 26.35 68.87 27.86
N ASN A 23 25.76 67.82 28.40
CA ASN A 23 25.40 66.60 27.70
C ASN A 23 24.04 66.15 28.18
N HIS A 24 23.08 66.07 27.26
CA HIS A 24 21.72 65.67 27.56
C HIS A 24 21.39 64.40 26.81
N ILE A 25 20.91 63.35 27.51
CA ILE A 25 20.40 62.12 26.94
C ILE A 25 18.94 62.29 26.67
N PRO A 26 18.46 62.11 25.41
CA PRO A 26 17.03 62.21 25.11
C PRO A 26 16.23 61.17 25.92
N PRO A 27 15.03 61.58 26.42
CA PRO A 27 14.19 60.62 27.16
C PRO A 27 13.75 59.45 26.27
N THR A 28 13.63 58.26 26.86
CA THR A 28 13.02 57.11 26.18
C THR A 28 11.59 57.35 25.88
N VAL A 29 11.17 57.08 24.67
CA VAL A 29 9.77 57.15 24.24
C VAL A 29 9.35 55.79 23.73
N THR A 30 8.31 55.22 24.34
CA THR A 30 7.81 53.89 23.96
C THR A 30 7.53 53.84 22.46
N HIS A 31 8.01 52.80 21.81
CA HIS A 31 7.90 52.54 20.36
C HIS A 31 8.74 53.45 19.45
N TYR A 32 9.59 54.33 20.01
CA TYR A 32 10.41 55.21 19.20
C TYR A 32 11.89 55.19 19.63
N THR A 33 12.76 55.39 18.65
CA THR A 33 14.19 55.51 18.84
C THR A 33 14.58 56.97 18.54
N PRO A 34 15.34 57.70 19.41
CA PRO A 34 15.81 59.01 19.12
C PRO A 34 16.86 58.99 17.99
N GLY A 35 16.81 59.98 17.12
CA GLY A 35 17.76 60.12 16.02
C GLY A 35 19.20 60.50 16.47
N ARG A 36 19.35 60.86 17.74
CA ARG A 36 20.63 61.08 18.42
C ARG A 36 20.58 60.50 19.81
N THR A 37 21.62 59.79 20.21
CA THR A 37 21.77 59.17 21.54
C THR A 37 22.07 60.19 22.66
N SER A 38 22.62 61.36 22.30
CA SER A 38 22.84 62.45 23.17
C SER A 38 22.88 63.80 22.40
N VAL A 39 22.67 64.86 23.09
CA VAL A 39 22.87 66.24 22.62
C VAL A 39 23.84 66.92 23.55
N SER A 40 25.03 67.28 23.02
CA SER A 40 26.10 67.91 23.79
C SER A 40 26.56 69.23 23.14
N GLY A 41 27.02 70.15 23.94
CA GLY A 41 27.49 71.44 23.48
C GLY A 41 28.04 72.29 24.63
N ARG A 42 28.20 73.57 24.38
CA ARG A 42 28.52 74.55 25.43
C ARG A 42 27.38 75.54 25.58
N PHE A 43 27.08 75.98 26.83
CA PHE A 43 26.17 77.08 27.04
C PHE A 43 26.71 78.33 26.37
N SER A 44 25.82 79.02 25.62
CA SER A 44 26.22 80.19 24.85
C SER A 44 26.70 81.29 25.77
N THR A 45 27.76 82.00 25.37
CA THR A 45 28.24 83.24 26.01
C THR A 45 27.57 84.48 25.50
N SER A 46 26.90 84.35 24.35
CA SER A 46 26.27 85.56 23.66
C SER A 46 24.73 85.43 23.50
N LYS A 47 24.10 84.32 23.81
CA LYS A 47 22.65 84.09 23.70
C LYS A 47 22.08 83.65 25.02
N THR A 48 20.88 84.22 25.37
CA THR A 48 20.17 83.87 26.60
C THR A 48 19.48 82.48 26.54
N SER A 49 19.27 81.94 25.35
CA SER A 49 18.74 80.60 25.13
C SER A 49 19.09 80.06 23.73
N THR A 50 19.25 78.77 23.63
CA THR A 50 19.31 78.03 22.37
C THR A 50 18.39 76.83 22.48
N SER A 51 17.80 76.38 21.37
CA SER A 51 16.96 75.20 21.33
C SER A 51 17.50 74.20 20.30
N GLU A 52 17.51 72.93 20.68
CA GLU A 52 17.81 71.83 19.79
C GLU A 52 16.57 70.94 19.67
N THR A 53 16.27 70.47 18.45
CA THR A 53 15.15 69.53 18.21
C THR A 53 15.69 68.13 17.95
N ILE A 54 15.23 67.19 18.70
CA ILE A 54 15.56 65.77 18.52
C ILE A 54 14.35 65.10 17.85
N TYR A 55 14.59 64.46 16.70
CA TYR A 55 13.60 63.66 16.00
C TYR A 55 13.61 62.24 16.52
N TYR A 56 12.46 61.70 16.73
CA TYR A 56 12.26 60.29 17.10
C TYR A 56 11.65 59.55 15.92
N TYR A 57 12.17 58.37 15.64
CA TYR A 57 11.72 57.50 14.58
C TYR A 57 11.05 56.28 15.19
N ARG A 58 9.91 55.87 14.63
CA ARG A 58 9.27 54.64 15.11
C ARG A 58 10.25 53.49 14.92
N THR A 59 10.43 52.68 15.98
CA THR A 59 11.22 51.44 15.89
C THR A 59 10.53 50.48 14.96
N MET A 60 11.27 49.99 13.96
CA MET A 60 10.74 49.06 12.97
C MET A 60 11.32 47.67 13.17
N TYR A 61 10.52 46.65 12.94
CA TYR A 61 10.89 45.25 12.98
C TYR A 61 10.66 44.61 11.62
N THR A 62 11.52 43.67 11.24
CA THR A 62 11.42 42.93 9.98
C THR A 62 10.62 41.63 10.22
N MET A 63 9.57 41.45 9.44
CA MET A 63 8.76 40.23 9.36
C MET A 63 9.18 39.49 8.09
N SER A 64 9.88 38.37 8.24
CA SER A 64 10.41 37.57 7.15
C SER A 64 9.68 36.25 7.04
N TYR A 65 9.67 35.65 5.84
CA TYR A 65 9.08 34.35 5.59
C TYR A 65 10.10 33.41 4.98
N ASN A 66 10.09 32.17 5.44
CA ASN A 66 10.95 31.12 4.93
C ASN A 66 10.08 29.92 4.53
N ALA A 67 10.16 29.51 3.27
CA ALA A 67 9.41 28.36 2.74
C ALA A 67 9.82 27.03 3.35
N ASN A 68 10.87 26.96 4.17
CA ASN A 68 11.31 25.79 4.92
C ASN A 68 11.43 24.52 4.04
N GLY A 69 12.20 24.66 2.95
CA GLY A 69 12.40 23.61 1.95
C GLY A 69 11.33 23.54 0.86
N GLY A 70 10.43 24.50 0.82
CA GLY A 70 9.52 24.77 -0.30
C GLY A 70 9.97 25.98 -1.11
N SER A 71 9.05 26.56 -1.87
CA SER A 71 9.25 27.76 -2.70
C SER A 71 8.04 28.68 -2.65
N GLY A 72 8.23 29.97 -3.06
CA GLY A 72 7.11 30.94 -3.11
C GLY A 72 6.70 31.49 -1.74
N ALA A 73 7.64 31.60 -0.78
CA ALA A 73 7.38 32.34 0.46
C ALA A 73 7.13 33.83 0.17
N PRO A 74 6.28 34.51 0.97
CA PRO A 74 6.10 35.96 0.86
C PRO A 74 7.42 36.72 1.02
N SER A 75 7.53 37.89 0.42
CA SER A 75 8.62 38.84 0.68
C SER A 75 8.54 39.37 2.11
N SER A 76 9.70 39.81 2.64
CA SER A 76 9.77 40.44 3.95
C SER A 76 9.05 41.79 3.96
N GLU A 77 8.43 42.10 5.09
CA GLU A 77 7.73 43.34 5.35
C GLU A 77 8.21 43.99 6.65
N SER A 78 7.90 45.28 6.85
CA SER A 78 8.27 46.01 8.05
C SER A 78 7.05 46.25 8.93
N LYS A 79 7.19 45.97 10.23
CA LYS A 79 6.19 46.23 11.29
C LYS A 79 6.68 47.35 12.21
N GLY A 80 5.90 48.41 12.40
CA GLY A 80 6.17 49.45 13.42
C GLY A 80 5.94 48.90 14.83
N SER A 81 6.83 49.28 15.76
CA SER A 81 6.64 48.94 17.18
C SER A 81 5.28 49.43 17.68
N GLY A 82 4.54 48.61 18.40
CA GLY A 82 3.18 48.87 18.88
C GLY A 82 2.08 48.72 17.82
N TRP A 83 2.41 48.41 16.59
CA TRP A 83 1.42 48.09 15.57
C TRP A 83 1.14 46.58 15.53
N ASP A 84 -0.07 46.24 15.12
CA ASP A 84 -0.39 44.85 14.75
C ASP A 84 0.17 44.53 13.35
N TYR A 85 0.59 43.28 13.13
CA TYR A 85 1.02 42.78 11.84
C TYR A 85 0.10 41.65 11.42
N THR A 86 -0.45 41.74 10.21
CA THR A 86 -1.25 40.63 9.64
C THR A 86 -0.35 39.66 8.89
N ILE A 87 -0.36 38.41 9.29
CA ILE A 87 0.41 37.35 8.65
C ILE A 87 -0.08 37.13 7.23
N SER A 88 0.86 37.05 6.29
CA SER A 88 0.55 36.88 4.86
C SER A 88 -0.28 35.63 4.59
N SER A 89 -1.32 35.77 3.75
CA SER A 89 -2.16 34.67 3.27
C SER A 89 -1.55 33.92 2.07
N VAL A 90 -0.41 34.35 1.55
CA VAL A 90 0.32 33.65 0.48
C VAL A 90 0.80 32.30 1.00
N LYS A 91 0.46 31.25 0.27
CA LYS A 91 0.85 29.87 0.62
C LYS A 91 2.04 29.44 -0.24
N PRO A 92 3.18 29.12 0.36
CA PRO A 92 4.30 28.52 -0.38
C PRO A 92 3.92 27.12 -0.85
N THR A 93 4.72 26.54 -1.75
CA THR A 93 4.52 25.19 -2.30
C THR A 93 5.74 24.31 -1.99
N LYS A 94 5.47 23.02 -1.76
CA LYS A 94 6.49 21.98 -1.61
C LYS A 94 5.97 20.68 -2.20
N VAL A 95 6.68 20.12 -3.18
CA VAL A 95 6.27 18.90 -3.87
C VAL A 95 6.10 17.75 -2.88
N GLY A 96 4.92 17.12 -2.90
CA GLY A 96 4.59 16.00 -2.01
C GLY A 96 4.24 16.38 -0.58
N TYR A 97 4.02 17.67 -0.32
CA TYR A 97 3.64 18.18 1.00
C TYR A 97 2.49 19.17 0.89
N THR A 98 1.69 19.25 1.94
CA THR A 98 0.61 20.22 2.10
C THR A 98 0.99 21.26 3.14
N PHE A 99 0.88 22.54 2.77
CA PHE A 99 1.14 23.67 3.68
C PHE A 99 0.10 23.69 4.80
N GLN A 100 0.58 23.75 6.05
CA GLN A 100 -0.26 23.77 7.25
C GLN A 100 -0.39 25.17 7.85
N GLY A 101 0.56 26.06 7.60
CA GLY A 101 0.64 27.39 8.20
C GLY A 101 2.09 27.76 8.51
N TRP A 102 2.25 28.71 9.40
CA TRP A 102 3.53 29.30 9.77
C TRP A 102 3.89 29.02 11.23
N ALA A 103 5.18 28.92 11.53
CA ALA A 103 5.70 28.87 12.90
C ALA A 103 6.94 29.76 13.01
N THR A 104 7.35 30.15 14.23
CA THR A 104 8.56 30.95 14.46
C THR A 104 9.84 30.12 14.58
N TYR A 105 9.74 28.79 14.42
CA TYR A 105 10.87 27.86 14.46
C TYR A 105 10.84 26.95 13.23
N SER A 106 12.02 26.71 12.60
CA SER A 106 12.13 25.90 11.39
C SER A 106 11.83 24.41 11.59
N TRP A 107 11.93 23.90 12.80
CA TRP A 107 11.65 22.50 13.19
C TRP A 107 10.22 22.27 13.73
N ALA A 108 9.36 23.26 13.69
CA ALA A 108 7.98 23.12 14.17
C ALA A 108 7.22 22.07 13.34
N SER A 109 6.56 21.13 14.03
CA SER A 109 5.70 20.10 13.42
C SER A 109 4.24 20.53 13.30
N THR A 110 3.85 21.63 14.00
CA THR A 110 2.50 22.21 13.99
C THR A 110 2.58 23.70 13.70
N ALA A 111 1.62 24.21 12.95
CA ALA A 111 1.52 25.65 12.69
C ALA A 111 1.03 26.38 13.93
N SER A 112 1.68 27.51 14.25
CA SER A 112 1.26 28.42 15.31
C SER A 112 0.46 29.60 14.75
N TYR A 113 0.58 29.87 13.45
CA TYR A 113 -0.06 30.97 12.76
C TYR A 113 -0.57 30.55 11.39
N HIS A 114 -1.67 31.18 10.98
CA HIS A 114 -2.24 31.02 9.65
C HIS A 114 -2.29 32.38 8.92
N GLY A 115 -2.49 32.35 7.63
CA GLY A 115 -2.69 33.58 6.84
C GLY A 115 -3.89 34.37 7.36
N GLY A 116 -3.68 35.67 7.62
CA GLY A 116 -4.67 36.57 8.21
C GLY A 116 -4.60 36.71 9.72
N ASP A 117 -3.84 35.85 10.42
CA ASP A 117 -3.65 35.97 11.88
C ASP A 117 -2.88 37.24 12.23
N THR A 118 -3.11 37.72 13.45
CA THR A 118 -2.46 38.93 13.98
C THR A 118 -1.23 38.60 14.82
N TYR A 119 -0.07 39.16 14.46
CA TYR A 119 1.18 39.07 15.22
C TYR A 119 1.49 40.39 15.92
N LYS A 120 1.63 40.36 17.26
CA LYS A 120 1.73 41.58 18.12
C LYS A 120 3.11 41.86 18.67
N LEU A 121 4.02 40.87 18.69
CA LEU A 121 5.33 41.04 19.35
C LEU A 121 6.20 42.08 18.61
N ASN A 122 6.94 42.86 19.41
CA ASN A 122 7.84 43.91 18.93
C ASN A 122 9.27 43.37 18.80
N GLN A 123 9.52 42.49 17.78
CA GLN A 123 10.80 41.92 17.51
C GLN A 123 10.91 41.49 16.03
N ASN A 124 12.11 41.42 15.51
CA ASN A 124 12.36 40.79 14.20
C ASN A 124 11.93 39.32 14.28
N THR A 125 11.16 38.86 13.29
CA THR A 125 10.62 37.51 13.29
C THR A 125 10.72 36.89 11.91
N THR A 126 11.13 35.64 11.86
CA THR A 126 11.03 34.81 10.64
C THR A 126 9.93 33.77 10.85
N PHE A 127 8.96 33.76 9.95
CA PHE A 127 7.90 32.76 9.89
C PHE A 127 8.35 31.64 8.96
N TYR A 128 8.47 30.43 9.47
CA TYR A 128 8.83 29.22 8.73
C TYR A 128 7.59 28.44 8.35
N ALA A 129 7.50 28.02 7.09
CA ALA A 129 6.41 27.17 6.64
C ALA A 129 6.43 25.82 7.36
N VAL A 130 5.26 25.38 7.82
CA VAL A 130 5.03 24.07 8.40
C VAL A 130 4.35 23.20 7.36
N TRP A 131 4.87 21.98 7.19
CA TRP A 131 4.48 21.06 6.14
C TRP A 131 3.97 19.74 6.69
N SER A 132 2.87 19.24 6.13
CA SER A 132 2.40 17.88 6.30
C SER A 132 2.76 17.06 5.06
N ARG A 133 3.38 15.89 5.24
CA ARG A 133 3.71 14.98 4.15
C ARG A 133 2.44 14.37 3.58
N ASN A 134 2.24 14.39 2.26
CA ASN A 134 1.07 13.80 1.63
C ASN A 134 1.06 12.29 1.81
N SER A 135 -0.12 11.74 2.05
CA SER A 135 -0.35 10.31 2.20
C SER A 135 -1.37 9.81 1.19
N TYR A 136 -1.27 8.53 0.86
CA TYR A 136 -2.09 7.82 -0.11
C TYR A 136 -2.58 6.53 0.51
N THR A 137 -3.84 6.16 0.25
CA THR A 137 -4.44 4.94 0.77
C THR A 137 -4.38 3.84 -0.29
N ILE A 138 -3.80 2.70 0.06
CA ILE A 138 -3.82 1.49 -0.73
C ILE A 138 -4.81 0.53 -0.09
N SER A 139 -5.92 0.28 -0.77
CA SER A 139 -6.99 -0.60 -0.33
C SER A 139 -6.95 -1.92 -1.08
N TYR A 140 -7.51 -2.97 -0.49
CA TYR A 140 -7.56 -4.31 -1.07
C TYR A 140 -9.01 -4.77 -1.18
N ASN A 141 -9.35 -5.35 -2.32
CA ASN A 141 -10.67 -5.94 -2.58
C ASN A 141 -10.50 -7.42 -2.93
N ALA A 142 -11.15 -8.29 -2.18
CA ALA A 142 -11.09 -9.73 -2.41
C ALA A 142 -11.76 -10.18 -3.73
N ASN A 143 -12.47 -9.30 -4.44
CA ASN A 143 -13.03 -9.52 -5.77
C ASN A 143 -13.80 -10.85 -5.88
N GLY A 144 -14.81 -11.02 -5.02
CA GLY A 144 -15.61 -12.23 -4.93
C GLY A 144 -15.06 -13.32 -4.01
N GLY A 145 -13.92 -13.07 -3.34
CA GLY A 145 -13.40 -13.86 -2.23
C GLY A 145 -13.65 -13.18 -0.89
N THR A 146 -12.92 -13.63 0.14
CA THR A 146 -12.94 -13.12 1.52
C THR A 146 -11.52 -12.95 2.07
N GLY A 147 -11.35 -12.25 3.19
CA GLY A 147 -10.05 -12.13 3.86
C GLY A 147 -9.06 -11.20 3.14
N ALA A 148 -9.53 -10.19 2.41
CA ALA A 148 -8.65 -9.15 1.90
C ALA A 148 -7.97 -8.41 3.07
N PRO A 149 -6.70 -7.97 2.91
CA PRO A 149 -6.00 -7.17 3.91
C PRO A 149 -6.73 -5.85 4.19
N SER A 150 -6.53 -5.29 5.38
CA SER A 150 -6.90 -3.90 5.67
C SER A 150 -6.06 -2.93 4.83
N SER A 151 -6.61 -1.73 4.62
CA SER A 151 -5.92 -0.67 3.87
C SER A 151 -4.60 -0.27 4.55
N GLN A 152 -3.60 0.09 3.74
CA GLN A 152 -2.31 0.59 4.16
C GLN A 152 -2.13 2.05 3.75
N THR A 153 -1.34 2.80 4.53
CA THR A 153 -0.99 4.19 4.22
C THR A 153 0.41 4.26 3.64
N LYS A 154 0.52 4.85 2.46
CA LYS A 154 1.77 5.19 1.79
C LYS A 154 2.03 6.69 1.90
N TYR A 155 3.23 7.09 2.28
CA TYR A 155 3.62 8.50 2.28
C TYR A 155 4.36 8.87 0.98
N TYR A 156 4.22 10.12 0.55
CA TYR A 156 4.93 10.64 -0.62
C TYR A 156 6.44 10.34 -0.55
N GLY A 157 7.00 9.86 -1.65
CA GLY A 157 8.45 9.59 -1.77
C GLY A 157 8.98 8.45 -0.89
N THR A 158 8.10 7.60 -0.29
CA THR A 158 8.51 6.33 0.34
C THR A 158 8.11 5.15 -0.55
N THR A 159 8.69 4.01 -0.33
CA THR A 159 8.18 2.72 -0.78
C THR A 159 7.23 2.17 0.27
N LEU A 160 6.13 1.55 -0.16
CA LEU A 160 5.24 0.77 0.69
C LEU A 160 5.34 -0.69 0.28
N THR A 161 5.73 -1.57 1.20
CA THR A 161 5.61 -3.02 0.99
C THR A 161 4.14 -3.42 1.17
N LEU A 162 3.54 -3.99 0.13
CA LEU A 162 2.17 -4.46 0.13
C LEU A 162 1.97 -5.60 1.13
N SER A 163 0.77 -5.72 1.68
CA SER A 163 0.44 -6.80 2.62
C SER A 163 0.74 -8.18 2.03
N SER A 164 1.34 -9.04 2.83
CA SER A 164 1.59 -10.46 2.49
C SER A 164 0.35 -11.34 2.65
N THR A 165 -0.73 -10.83 3.24
CA THR A 165 -2.00 -11.56 3.42
C THR A 165 -2.65 -11.85 2.08
N LYS A 166 -3.05 -13.11 1.88
CA LYS A 166 -3.75 -13.59 0.69
C LYS A 166 -5.22 -13.77 1.00
N PRO A 167 -6.14 -13.25 0.17
CA PRO A 167 -7.56 -13.56 0.30
C PRO A 167 -7.85 -15.00 -0.11
N TYR A 168 -9.05 -15.49 0.20
CA TYR A 168 -9.51 -16.83 -0.13
C TYR A 168 -10.81 -16.79 -0.93
N ARG A 169 -10.95 -17.72 -1.88
CA ARG A 169 -12.19 -17.96 -2.64
C ARG A 169 -12.33 -19.43 -2.96
N THR A 170 -13.45 -20.05 -2.56
CA THR A 170 -13.73 -21.49 -2.78
C THR A 170 -13.70 -21.83 -4.28
N GLY A 171 -12.94 -22.85 -4.68
CA GLY A 171 -12.82 -23.30 -6.06
C GLY A 171 -11.98 -22.38 -6.95
N TYR A 172 -11.18 -21.51 -6.35
CA TYR A 172 -10.26 -20.62 -7.07
C TYR A 172 -8.94 -20.49 -6.36
N THR A 173 -7.88 -20.39 -7.14
CA THR A 173 -6.51 -20.10 -6.69
C THR A 173 -6.22 -18.61 -6.86
N PHE A 174 -5.74 -17.96 -5.78
CA PHE A 174 -5.30 -16.58 -5.81
C PHE A 174 -3.99 -16.43 -6.60
N LYS A 175 -3.97 -15.52 -7.59
CA LYS A 175 -2.82 -15.28 -8.47
C LYS A 175 -2.03 -14.03 -8.13
N GLY A 176 -2.61 -13.10 -7.36
CA GLY A 176 -2.02 -11.82 -7.00
C GLY A 176 -3.04 -10.68 -7.12
N TRP A 177 -2.55 -9.46 -7.13
CA TRP A 177 -3.34 -8.24 -7.12
C TRP A 177 -3.35 -7.55 -8.49
N GLY A 178 -4.51 -7.26 -9.03
CA GLY A 178 -4.73 -6.49 -10.25
C GLY A 178 -5.12 -5.04 -9.95
N LEU A 179 -5.09 -4.19 -10.97
CA LEU A 179 -5.47 -2.78 -10.85
C LEU A 179 -6.98 -2.54 -11.01
N TYR A 180 -7.71 -3.51 -11.55
CA TYR A 180 -9.15 -3.44 -11.85
C TYR A 180 -9.83 -4.74 -11.42
N ALA A 181 -11.12 -4.68 -11.09
CA ALA A 181 -11.93 -5.86 -10.77
C ALA A 181 -11.98 -6.88 -11.93
N SER A 182 -11.83 -6.41 -13.18
CA SER A 182 -11.80 -7.23 -14.40
C SER A 182 -10.40 -7.73 -14.77
N SER A 183 -9.36 -7.47 -13.99
CA SER A 183 -7.99 -7.92 -14.30
C SER A 183 -7.93 -9.44 -14.35
N THR A 184 -7.39 -9.98 -15.44
CA THR A 184 -7.14 -11.42 -15.65
C THR A 184 -5.71 -11.84 -15.29
N SER A 185 -4.81 -10.86 -15.15
CA SER A 185 -3.42 -11.07 -14.73
C SER A 185 -3.06 -10.14 -13.58
N PRO A 186 -2.31 -10.60 -12.57
CA PRO A 186 -1.87 -9.75 -11.48
C PRO A 186 -0.74 -8.80 -11.95
N VAL A 187 -0.70 -7.61 -11.33
CA VAL A 187 0.36 -6.61 -11.47
C VAL A 187 1.30 -6.66 -10.27
N TYR A 188 0.76 -7.05 -9.11
CA TYR A 188 1.52 -7.16 -7.86
C TYR A 188 1.31 -8.52 -7.21
N GLN A 189 2.35 -8.99 -6.51
CA GLN A 189 2.27 -10.11 -5.58
C GLN A 189 2.13 -9.59 -4.14
N PRO A 190 1.60 -10.40 -3.20
CA PRO A 190 1.72 -10.13 -1.78
C PRO A 190 3.17 -9.88 -1.37
N GLY A 191 3.44 -8.77 -0.70
CA GLY A 191 4.79 -8.37 -0.29
C GLY A 191 5.56 -7.54 -1.32
N ASP A 192 5.04 -7.31 -2.51
CA ASP A 192 5.68 -6.44 -3.51
C ASP A 192 5.74 -4.98 -3.06
N ASP A 193 6.68 -4.25 -3.62
CA ASP A 193 6.86 -2.84 -3.38
C ASP A 193 5.96 -1.97 -4.25
N TYR A 194 5.23 -1.06 -3.60
CA TYR A 194 4.40 -0.04 -4.24
C TYR A 194 5.05 1.35 -4.12
N ASN A 195 5.50 1.90 -5.25
CA ASN A 195 6.26 3.15 -5.29
C ASN A 195 5.46 4.37 -5.78
N TYR A 196 4.25 4.20 -6.29
CA TYR A 196 3.46 5.29 -6.86
C TYR A 196 2.83 6.18 -5.79
N ASN A 197 2.87 7.50 -6.00
CA ASN A 197 2.26 8.50 -5.12
C ASN A 197 0.79 8.74 -5.48
N ILE A 198 -0.03 7.70 -5.40
CA ILE A 198 -1.45 7.71 -5.75
C ILE A 198 -2.22 6.72 -4.88
N SER A 199 -3.40 7.09 -4.42
CA SER A 199 -4.34 6.17 -3.75
C SER A 199 -4.93 5.20 -4.77
N ARG A 200 -5.06 3.92 -4.39
CA ARG A 200 -5.53 2.87 -5.29
C ARG A 200 -6.19 1.72 -4.53
N THR A 201 -7.18 1.11 -5.16
CA THR A 201 -7.70 -0.19 -4.75
C THR A 201 -7.06 -1.27 -5.61
N LEU A 202 -6.53 -2.30 -4.98
CA LEU A 202 -5.99 -3.51 -5.60
C LEU A 202 -7.05 -4.62 -5.49
N TYR A 203 -7.30 -5.31 -6.59
CA TYR A 203 -8.33 -6.34 -6.70
C TYR A 203 -7.67 -7.71 -6.81
N ALA A 204 -8.16 -8.69 -6.05
CA ALA A 204 -7.71 -10.06 -6.17
C ALA A 204 -7.96 -10.61 -7.58
N VAL A 205 -6.94 -11.22 -8.16
CA VAL A 205 -7.02 -11.95 -9.43
C VAL A 205 -7.11 -13.43 -9.11
N TRP A 206 -8.12 -14.08 -9.68
CA TRP A 206 -8.47 -15.47 -9.41
C TRP A 206 -8.33 -16.33 -10.65
N GLU A 207 -7.77 -17.52 -10.51
CA GLU A 207 -7.83 -18.60 -11.48
C GLU A 207 -8.80 -19.67 -10.95
N LYS A 208 -9.74 -20.11 -11.80
CA LYS A 208 -10.65 -21.19 -11.42
C LYS A 208 -9.89 -22.52 -11.32
N ASP A 209 -10.05 -23.22 -10.22
CA ASP A 209 -9.40 -24.51 -10.02
C ASP A 209 -9.91 -25.52 -11.05
N ALA A 210 -8.99 -26.35 -11.56
CA ALA A 210 -9.37 -27.48 -12.40
C ALA A 210 -10.25 -28.45 -11.61
N PRO A 211 -11.26 -29.08 -12.23
CA PRO A 211 -12.00 -30.16 -11.58
C PRO A 211 -11.03 -31.24 -11.11
N PRO A 212 -11.28 -31.86 -9.94
CA PRO A 212 -10.45 -32.97 -9.48
C PRO A 212 -10.42 -34.09 -10.53
N ALA A 213 -9.26 -34.70 -10.74
CA ALA A 213 -9.10 -35.82 -11.66
C ALA A 213 -10.08 -36.95 -11.28
N PRO A 214 -10.74 -37.59 -12.26
CA PRO A 214 -11.67 -38.68 -11.96
C PRO A 214 -10.94 -39.85 -11.29
N THR A 215 -11.54 -40.41 -10.24
CA THR A 215 -11.04 -41.63 -9.61
C THR A 215 -11.12 -42.80 -10.59
N THR A 216 -10.02 -43.56 -10.76
CA THR A 216 -9.97 -44.71 -11.69
C THR A 216 -9.55 -45.97 -10.97
N TYR A 217 -9.92 -47.10 -11.54
CA TYR A 217 -9.59 -48.46 -11.10
C TYR A 217 -9.05 -49.23 -12.28
N THR A 218 -8.17 -50.25 -12.01
CA THR A 218 -7.61 -51.12 -13.05
C THR A 218 -8.37 -52.44 -13.09
N VAL A 219 -8.86 -52.82 -14.26
CA VAL A 219 -9.38 -54.16 -14.53
C VAL A 219 -8.32 -54.90 -15.35
N SER A 220 -7.67 -55.90 -14.74
CA SER A 220 -6.66 -56.74 -15.35
C SER A 220 -7.24 -58.07 -15.77
N TYR A 221 -6.64 -58.73 -16.73
CA TYR A 221 -7.06 -60.05 -17.24
C TYR A 221 -5.90 -61.06 -17.08
N ASN A 222 -6.25 -62.25 -16.62
CA ASN A 222 -5.35 -63.39 -16.50
C ASN A 222 -5.91 -64.58 -17.28
N ALA A 223 -5.14 -65.08 -18.21
CA ALA A 223 -5.57 -66.24 -19.03
C ALA A 223 -5.71 -67.54 -18.24
N ASN A 224 -5.32 -67.59 -16.96
CA ASN A 224 -5.51 -68.70 -16.04
C ASN A 224 -5.15 -70.08 -16.65
N GLY A 225 -3.91 -70.24 -17.05
CA GLY A 225 -3.38 -71.39 -17.71
C GLY A 225 -3.55 -71.44 -19.24
N GLY A 226 -4.16 -70.40 -19.82
CA GLY A 226 -4.22 -70.19 -21.27
C GLY A 226 -3.24 -69.09 -21.72
N SER A 227 -3.43 -68.54 -22.92
CA SER A 227 -2.68 -67.46 -23.51
C SER A 227 -3.60 -66.44 -24.20
N GLY A 228 -3.05 -65.21 -24.49
CA GLY A 228 -3.81 -64.21 -25.20
C GLY A 228 -4.85 -63.45 -24.35
N ALA A 229 -4.61 -63.31 -23.03
CA ALA A 229 -5.42 -62.43 -22.18
C ALA A 229 -5.35 -60.97 -22.68
N PRO A 230 -6.46 -60.22 -22.63
CA PRO A 230 -6.49 -58.82 -23.01
C PRO A 230 -5.53 -57.99 -22.14
N ALA A 231 -5.09 -56.85 -22.66
CA ALA A 231 -4.45 -55.79 -21.84
C ALA A 231 -5.41 -55.26 -20.79
N SER A 232 -4.85 -54.76 -19.69
CA SER A 232 -5.63 -54.11 -18.63
C SER A 232 -6.42 -52.89 -19.16
N GLN A 233 -7.62 -52.65 -18.61
CA GLN A 233 -8.46 -51.52 -18.93
C GLN A 233 -8.63 -50.62 -17.71
N THR A 234 -8.84 -49.31 -17.96
CA THR A 234 -9.13 -48.32 -16.92
C THR A 234 -10.65 -48.17 -16.78
N LYS A 235 -11.13 -48.34 -15.55
CA LYS A 235 -12.52 -48.13 -15.12
C LYS A 235 -12.59 -46.81 -14.40
N THR A 236 -13.40 -45.88 -14.88
CA THR A 236 -13.70 -44.61 -14.15
C THR A 236 -14.77 -44.87 -13.10
N LYS A 237 -14.62 -44.28 -11.93
CA LYS A 237 -15.63 -44.33 -10.85
C LYS A 237 -17.01 -43.99 -11.38
N ASP A 238 -18.01 -44.76 -11.00
CA ASP A 238 -19.44 -44.62 -11.34
C ASP A 238 -19.77 -44.72 -12.85
N ILE A 239 -18.80 -44.93 -13.72
CA ILE A 239 -19.02 -45.15 -15.16
C ILE A 239 -18.80 -46.64 -15.45
N ALA A 240 -19.77 -47.33 -15.98
CA ALA A 240 -19.62 -48.77 -16.32
C ALA A 240 -18.55 -48.94 -17.40
N LEU A 241 -17.66 -49.93 -17.19
CA LEU A 241 -16.64 -50.31 -18.18
C LEU A 241 -17.18 -51.48 -19.03
N THR A 242 -17.10 -51.37 -20.35
CA THR A 242 -17.26 -52.51 -21.24
C THR A 242 -16.00 -53.33 -21.25
N LEU A 243 -16.04 -54.58 -20.79
CA LEU A 243 -14.91 -55.46 -20.75
C LEU A 243 -14.44 -55.80 -22.16
N SER A 244 -13.15 -56.10 -22.30
CA SER A 244 -12.57 -56.52 -23.58
C SER A 244 -13.34 -57.69 -24.21
N GLY A 245 -13.58 -57.59 -25.51
CA GLY A 245 -14.20 -58.68 -26.28
C GLY A 245 -13.20 -59.79 -26.65
N THR A 246 -11.92 -59.61 -26.38
CA THR A 246 -10.87 -60.61 -26.68
C THR A 246 -11.02 -61.81 -25.78
N LYS A 247 -11.01 -63.01 -26.38
CA LYS A 247 -11.06 -64.29 -25.71
C LYS A 247 -9.70 -64.93 -25.68
N PRO A 248 -9.17 -65.36 -24.50
CA PRO A 248 -7.93 -66.11 -24.44
C PRO A 248 -8.15 -67.53 -25.01
N THR A 249 -7.07 -68.24 -25.28
CA THR A 249 -7.10 -69.61 -25.79
C THR A 249 -6.34 -70.55 -24.85
N ARG A 250 -6.77 -71.85 -24.77
CA ARG A 250 -6.11 -72.91 -24.04
C ARG A 250 -6.35 -74.20 -24.77
N SER A 251 -5.27 -74.91 -25.11
CA SER A 251 -5.37 -76.21 -25.84
C SER A 251 -6.18 -77.21 -25.02
N GLY A 252 -7.19 -77.86 -25.65
CA GLY A 252 -8.06 -78.84 -24.99
C GLY A 252 -9.18 -78.26 -24.11
N TYR A 253 -9.35 -76.95 -24.09
CA TYR A 253 -10.38 -76.29 -23.27
C TYR A 253 -11.19 -75.30 -24.06
N THR A 254 -12.45 -75.10 -23.61
CA THR A 254 -13.35 -74.09 -24.11
C THR A 254 -13.42 -72.95 -23.09
N PHE A 255 -13.25 -71.71 -23.54
CA PHE A 255 -13.39 -70.49 -22.71
C PHE A 255 -14.86 -70.22 -22.38
N LEU A 256 -15.21 -70.13 -21.08
CA LEU A 256 -16.56 -69.88 -20.58
C LEU A 256 -16.83 -68.42 -20.26
N GLY A 257 -15.77 -67.64 -20.04
CA GLY A 257 -15.89 -66.24 -19.62
C GLY A 257 -14.89 -65.92 -18.50
N TRP A 258 -15.11 -64.85 -17.81
CA TRP A 258 -14.23 -64.29 -16.79
C TRP A 258 -14.84 -64.41 -15.38
N ALA A 259 -14.02 -64.63 -14.37
CA ALA A 259 -14.39 -64.66 -12.96
C ALA A 259 -13.35 -63.90 -12.10
N THR A 260 -13.72 -63.48 -10.89
CA THR A 260 -12.84 -62.75 -9.95
C THR A 260 -11.91 -63.69 -9.15
N SER A 261 -12.08 -65.04 -9.27
CA SER A 261 -11.22 -66.03 -8.65
C SER A 261 -10.60 -66.93 -9.72
N SER A 262 -9.33 -67.26 -9.56
CA SER A 262 -8.62 -68.21 -10.44
C SER A 262 -9.11 -69.66 -10.34
N SER A 263 -9.79 -70.02 -9.25
CA SER A 263 -10.42 -71.33 -9.01
C SER A 263 -11.89 -71.38 -9.39
N ALA A 264 -12.50 -70.33 -9.98
CA ALA A 264 -13.88 -70.34 -10.35
C ALA A 264 -14.19 -71.38 -11.44
N THR A 265 -15.30 -72.12 -11.24
CA THR A 265 -15.81 -73.12 -12.19
C THR A 265 -16.92 -72.55 -13.08
N SER A 266 -17.41 -71.36 -12.80
CA SER A 266 -18.42 -70.65 -13.60
C SER A 266 -17.99 -69.19 -13.85
N ALA A 267 -18.32 -68.66 -15.01
CA ALA A 267 -18.02 -67.26 -15.37
C ALA A 267 -19.05 -66.31 -14.78
N SER A 268 -18.52 -65.23 -14.17
CA SER A 268 -19.34 -64.09 -13.67
C SER A 268 -19.49 -62.98 -14.72
N TYR A 269 -18.55 -62.91 -15.66
CA TYR A 269 -18.53 -61.88 -16.72
C TYR A 269 -18.27 -62.53 -18.09
N GLN A 270 -18.91 -61.95 -19.11
CA GLN A 270 -18.66 -62.32 -20.50
C GLN A 270 -17.77 -61.32 -21.19
N PRO A 271 -17.00 -61.71 -22.23
CA PRO A 271 -16.33 -60.79 -23.12
C PRO A 271 -17.34 -59.72 -23.66
N GLY A 272 -16.95 -58.44 -23.64
CA GLY A 272 -17.85 -57.34 -23.98
C GLY A 272 -18.91 -57.04 -22.91
N GLY A 273 -18.95 -57.76 -21.79
CA GLY A 273 -19.89 -57.57 -20.68
C GLY A 273 -19.58 -56.27 -19.92
N ARG A 274 -20.51 -55.88 -19.04
CA ARG A 274 -20.39 -54.68 -18.21
C ARG A 274 -19.75 -54.96 -16.85
N TYR A 275 -18.75 -54.17 -16.47
CA TYR A 275 -18.17 -54.14 -15.12
C TYR A 275 -18.53 -52.84 -14.45
N THR A 276 -19.28 -52.91 -13.36
CA THR A 276 -19.83 -51.69 -12.67
C THR A 276 -19.19 -51.41 -11.32
N ALA A 277 -18.46 -52.36 -10.73
CA ALA A 277 -17.86 -52.19 -9.42
C ALA A 277 -16.80 -51.09 -9.42
N ASN A 278 -16.81 -50.25 -8.40
CA ASN A 278 -15.80 -49.21 -8.17
C ASN A 278 -14.57 -49.79 -7.42
N ALA A 279 -13.93 -50.76 -8.04
CA ALA A 279 -12.77 -51.46 -7.47
C ALA A 279 -11.82 -51.94 -8.58
N SER A 280 -10.52 -52.00 -8.30
CA SER A 280 -9.57 -52.73 -9.13
C SER A 280 -9.75 -54.21 -8.96
N VAL A 281 -9.63 -54.98 -10.04
CA VAL A 281 -9.85 -56.43 -10.06
C VAL A 281 -8.96 -57.09 -11.10
N THR A 282 -8.59 -58.34 -10.81
CA THR A 282 -8.08 -59.25 -11.83
C THR A 282 -9.16 -60.27 -12.20
N LEU A 283 -9.50 -60.30 -13.47
CA LEU A 283 -10.45 -61.27 -14.04
C LEU A 283 -9.69 -62.44 -14.62
N TYR A 284 -9.98 -63.65 -14.12
CA TYR A 284 -9.36 -64.93 -14.51
C TYR A 284 -10.26 -65.64 -15.52
N ALA A 285 -9.65 -66.19 -16.57
CA ALA A 285 -10.36 -67.02 -17.51
C ALA A 285 -10.91 -68.27 -16.83
N VAL A 286 -12.18 -68.58 -17.10
CA VAL A 286 -12.81 -69.84 -16.70
C VAL A 286 -12.87 -70.78 -17.89
N TRP A 287 -12.43 -71.99 -17.66
CA TRP A 287 -12.27 -73.01 -18.69
C TRP A 287 -13.14 -74.23 -18.44
N SER A 288 -13.70 -74.85 -19.52
CA SER A 288 -14.31 -76.17 -19.55
C SER A 288 -13.42 -77.12 -20.36
N CYS A 289 -13.13 -78.25 -19.83
CA CYS A 289 -12.37 -79.24 -20.53
C CYS A 289 -13.18 -79.90 -21.69
N ASN A 290 -12.57 -79.99 -22.87
CA ASN A 290 -13.19 -80.60 -24.06
C ASN A 290 -12.93 -82.10 -24.07
N HIS A 291 -13.64 -82.90 -23.22
CA HIS A 291 -13.58 -84.33 -23.30
C HIS A 291 -14.30 -84.83 -24.55
N PRO A 292 -13.69 -85.62 -25.43
CA PRO A 292 -14.45 -86.30 -26.43
C PRO A 292 -15.35 -87.38 -25.76
N SER A 293 -16.65 -87.33 -26.05
CA SER A 293 -17.70 -88.16 -25.49
C SER A 293 -17.52 -89.70 -25.70
N SER A 294 -16.32 -90.16 -26.11
CA SER A 294 -16.00 -91.51 -26.46
C SER A 294 -14.73 -92.13 -25.82
N LYS A 295 -14.11 -91.45 -24.80
CA LYS A 295 -12.89 -92.04 -24.15
C LYS A 295 -13.25 -92.80 -22.86
N LYS A 296 -12.67 -93.95 -22.68
CA LYS A 296 -12.77 -94.82 -21.52
C LYS A 296 -12.22 -94.13 -20.24
N VAL A 297 -12.69 -94.61 -19.08
CA VAL A 297 -12.54 -94.09 -17.69
C VAL A 297 -11.05 -93.87 -17.24
N TRP A 298 -10.03 -93.93 -18.08
CA TRP A 298 -8.64 -93.81 -17.69
C TRP A 298 -7.86 -92.65 -18.39
N ASP A 299 -8.53 -91.75 -19.07
CA ASP A 299 -7.84 -90.64 -19.77
C ASP A 299 -8.05 -89.31 -18.97
N THR A 300 -7.11 -89.08 -18.08
CA THR A 300 -7.07 -87.86 -17.22
C THR A 300 -6.52 -86.64 -17.98
N GLY A 301 -6.94 -86.40 -19.20
CA GLY A 301 -6.43 -85.39 -20.12
C GLY A 301 -6.82 -83.98 -19.85
N CYS A 302 -7.11 -83.58 -18.62
CA CYS A 302 -7.34 -82.21 -18.21
C CYS A 302 -6.85 -81.96 -16.78
N ASP A 303 -5.61 -82.19 -16.51
CA ASP A 303 -4.92 -81.76 -15.28
C ASP A 303 -4.42 -80.33 -15.42
#